data_1ec5172b02a921b9a5d6540217fba3b3
#
_entry.id   1ec5172b02a921b9a5d6540217fba3b3
#
_cell.length_a   1.000
_cell.length_b   1.000
_cell.length_c   1.000
_cell.angle_alpha   90.00
_cell.angle_beta   90.00
_cell.angle_gamma   90.00
#
_symmetry.space_group_name_H-M   'P 1'
#
loop_
_entity.id
_entity.type
_entity.pdbx_description
1 polymer ?
#
loop_
_entity_poly.entity_id
_entity_poly.type
_entity_poly.pdbx_seq_one_letter_code
_entity_poly.pdbx_strand_id
1 'polypeptide(L)'
;MRPQPLFFRYFSRFLTVTTNINTNTNTNTQLSHSEHHKYHNHIDKDYSHPWYTEEKLNKPEEKLARMMEGYPVVRAFFPIIGWALYLYGMPDGCHFIPFESQRMWREHPEERGKCVISALVVVAYALLIFHFFNYDVKEVAYWYGGPAIVYGWWLVAVTYLQHHNPETLVYTDEDWKFVVAAFETVDRTFGFGLDWLHHHITDGHVAHHLFFTKIPHYNLPKATVAIRQHLEKNGLGKLYKHQMTRDFVYRVHSYMVQFGFKSHAAKTLSDIAAERNRVKAE
;
A
#
# COMPACT_ATOMS: atom_id res chain seq x y z
N MET A 1 13.60 -25.17 -31.32
CA MET A 1 13.10 -24.23 -30.31
C MET A 1 13.17 -22.84 -30.91
N ARG A 2 12.04 -22.14 -31.12
CA ARG A 2 12.06 -20.75 -31.58
C ARG A 2 12.63 -19.87 -30.47
N PRO A 3 13.58 -18.96 -30.75
CA PRO A 3 14.06 -18.04 -29.75
C PRO A 3 12.86 -17.19 -29.24
N GLN A 4 12.68 -17.15 -27.92
CA GLN A 4 11.67 -16.29 -27.32
C GLN A 4 11.93 -14.82 -27.76
N PRO A 5 10.89 -14.02 -28.07
CA PRO A 5 11.07 -12.63 -28.41
C PRO A 5 11.92 -11.93 -27.36
N LEU A 6 12.88 -11.11 -27.80
CA LEU A 6 13.77 -10.33 -26.93
C LEU A 6 13.01 -9.62 -25.81
N PHE A 7 11.81 -9.11 -26.10
CA PHE A 7 10.87 -8.50 -25.16
C PHE A 7 10.60 -9.41 -23.94
N PHE A 8 10.25 -10.69 -24.12
CA PHE A 8 9.96 -11.60 -23.02
C PHE A 8 11.19 -11.92 -22.14
N ARG A 9 12.36 -11.99 -22.75
CA ARG A 9 13.63 -12.19 -22.00
C ARG A 9 13.99 -10.97 -21.16
N TYR A 10 13.81 -9.76 -21.68
CA TYR A 10 14.08 -8.53 -20.93
C TYR A 10 13.00 -8.23 -19.89
N PHE A 11 11.74 -8.46 -20.21
CA PHE A 11 10.63 -8.29 -19.28
C PHE A 11 10.69 -9.26 -18.09
N SER A 12 10.99 -10.54 -18.30
CA SER A 12 11.15 -11.48 -17.19
C SER A 12 12.38 -11.17 -16.33
N ARG A 13 13.50 -10.76 -16.94
CA ARG A 13 14.68 -10.30 -16.20
C ARG A 13 14.40 -8.99 -15.47
N PHE A 14 13.66 -8.05 -16.06
CA PHE A 14 13.23 -6.82 -15.42
C PHE A 14 12.37 -7.11 -14.19
N LEU A 15 11.33 -7.95 -14.30
CA LEU A 15 10.51 -8.36 -13.16
C LEU A 15 11.34 -9.05 -12.07
N THR A 16 12.24 -9.95 -12.43
CA THR A 16 13.10 -10.65 -11.45
C THR A 16 14.07 -9.69 -10.77
N VAL A 17 14.63 -8.73 -11.51
CA VAL A 17 15.61 -7.77 -10.97
C VAL A 17 14.93 -6.69 -10.16
N THR A 18 13.81 -6.13 -10.63
CA THR A 18 13.06 -5.11 -9.85
C THR A 18 12.43 -5.70 -8.58
N THR A 19 11.91 -6.92 -8.63
CA THR A 19 11.41 -7.60 -7.44
C THR A 19 12.54 -7.95 -6.48
N ASN A 20 13.69 -8.44 -6.95
CA ASN A 20 14.84 -8.74 -6.09
C ASN A 20 15.50 -7.49 -5.49
N ILE A 21 15.59 -6.39 -6.24
CA ILE A 21 16.11 -5.11 -5.71
C ILE A 21 15.12 -4.50 -4.70
N ASN A 22 13.83 -4.52 -4.99
CA ASN A 22 12.83 -4.00 -4.06
C ASN A 22 12.68 -4.86 -2.79
N THR A 23 12.86 -6.17 -2.87
CA THR A 23 12.65 -7.06 -1.70
C THR A 23 13.90 -7.30 -0.87
N ASN A 24 15.10 -7.32 -1.49
CA ASN A 24 16.33 -7.67 -0.77
C ASN A 24 17.25 -6.49 -0.49
N THR A 25 17.12 -5.37 -1.18
CA THR A 25 18.00 -4.21 -1.00
C THR A 25 17.32 -2.97 -0.44
N ASN A 26 16.01 -2.86 -0.53
CA ASN A 26 15.29 -1.71 0.03
C ASN A 26 14.77 -2.02 1.45
N THR A 27 15.67 -2.03 2.42
CA THR A 27 15.33 -2.17 3.84
C THR A 27 14.30 -1.16 4.31
N ASN A 28 14.16 -0.05 3.62
CA ASN A 28 13.28 1.05 3.98
C ASN A 28 11.82 0.77 3.63
N THR A 29 11.60 0.18 2.45
CA THR A 29 10.26 -0.30 2.09
C THR A 29 9.84 -1.46 2.99
N GLN A 30 10.80 -2.29 3.43
CA GLN A 30 10.53 -3.33 4.41
C GLN A 30 10.17 -2.75 5.78
N LEU A 31 10.86 -1.70 6.23
CA LEU A 31 10.56 -1.03 7.49
C LEU A 31 9.15 -0.44 7.46
N SER A 32 8.85 0.43 6.51
CA SER A 32 7.54 1.08 6.41
C SER A 32 6.40 0.06 6.23
N HIS A 33 6.63 -0.99 5.44
CA HIS A 33 5.66 -2.07 5.24
C HIS A 33 5.47 -2.92 6.52
N SER A 34 6.55 -3.18 7.26
CA SER A 34 6.46 -3.85 8.56
C SER A 34 5.68 -3.03 9.58
N GLU A 35 5.92 -1.72 9.64
CA GLU A 35 5.16 -0.82 10.53
C GLU A 35 3.69 -0.72 10.09
N HIS A 36 3.42 -0.68 8.78
CA HIS A 36 2.06 -0.78 8.26
C HIS A 36 1.35 -2.05 8.74
N HIS A 37 1.99 -3.20 8.65
CA HIS A 37 1.38 -4.45 9.13
C HIS A 37 1.20 -4.49 10.66
N LYS A 38 2.06 -3.82 11.41
CA LYS A 38 1.90 -3.72 12.86
C LYS A 38 0.74 -2.81 13.26
N TYR A 39 0.54 -1.72 12.50
CA TYR A 39 -0.36 -0.63 12.87
C TYR A 39 -1.37 -0.25 11.77
N HIS A 40 -1.66 -1.18 10.85
CA HIS A 40 -2.62 -0.92 9.79
C HIS A 40 -3.95 -0.39 10.36
N ASN A 41 -4.55 0.55 9.65
CA ASN A 41 -5.75 1.29 10.07
C ASN A 41 -5.62 2.05 11.40
N HIS A 42 -4.41 2.28 11.90
CA HIS A 42 -4.17 3.21 12.99
C HIS A 42 -3.98 4.61 12.42
N ILE A 43 -4.74 5.58 12.91
CA ILE A 43 -4.81 6.92 12.33
C ILE A 43 -3.46 7.66 12.28
N ASP A 44 -2.57 7.38 13.24
CA ASP A 44 -1.28 8.07 13.37
C ASP A 44 -0.06 7.16 13.20
N LYS A 45 -0.19 5.83 13.29
CA LYS A 45 0.96 4.90 13.31
C LYS A 45 1.13 4.11 12.03
N ASP A 46 0.16 4.16 11.11
CA ASP A 46 0.28 3.51 9.80
C ASP A 46 1.17 4.34 8.88
N TYR A 47 2.42 3.89 8.65
CA TYR A 47 3.40 4.63 7.83
C TYR A 47 3.14 4.57 6.33
N SER A 48 2.57 3.48 5.85
CA SER A 48 2.39 3.28 4.41
C SER A 48 1.05 3.77 3.90
N HIS A 49 0.09 3.97 4.81
CA HIS A 49 -1.27 4.29 4.44
C HIS A 49 -1.79 5.46 5.29
N PRO A 50 -1.54 6.69 4.86
CA PRO A 50 -1.91 7.86 5.63
C PRO A 50 -3.43 7.98 5.72
N TRP A 51 -3.91 8.24 6.92
CA TRP A 51 -5.31 8.57 7.16
C TRP A 51 -5.41 10.02 7.61
N TYR A 52 -6.30 10.77 6.98
CA TYR A 52 -6.50 12.18 7.28
C TYR A 52 -7.90 12.45 7.81
N THR A 53 -7.97 13.00 9.02
CA THR A 53 -9.17 13.68 9.54
C THR A 53 -9.16 15.14 9.12
N GLU A 54 -10.31 15.81 9.19
CA GLU A 54 -10.39 17.27 8.95
C GLU A 54 -9.47 18.04 9.90
N GLU A 55 -9.36 17.62 11.16
CA GLU A 55 -8.45 18.22 12.13
C GLU A 55 -6.99 18.07 11.72
N LYS A 56 -6.57 16.86 11.33
CA LYS A 56 -5.20 16.58 10.87
C LYS A 56 -4.86 17.40 9.63
N LEU A 57 -5.75 17.46 8.64
CA LEU A 57 -5.54 18.26 7.42
C LEU A 57 -5.39 19.76 7.68
N ASN A 58 -5.96 20.28 8.76
CA ASN A 58 -5.85 21.70 9.10
C ASN A 58 -4.53 22.08 9.79
N LYS A 59 -3.68 21.10 10.15
CA LYS A 59 -2.37 21.37 10.73
C LYS A 59 -1.43 22.01 9.70
N PRO A 60 -0.55 22.96 10.09
CA PRO A 60 0.36 23.65 9.16
C PRO A 60 1.27 22.69 8.38
N GLU A 61 1.76 21.63 9.03
CA GLU A 61 2.64 20.61 8.46
C GLU A 61 1.96 19.80 7.34
N GLU A 62 0.64 19.72 7.33
CA GLU A 62 -0.13 18.94 6.35
C GLU A 62 -0.54 19.74 5.11
N LYS A 63 0.18 20.84 4.83
CA LYS A 63 -0.12 21.71 3.68
C LYS A 63 -0.17 20.96 2.35
N LEU A 64 0.76 20.04 2.11
CA LEU A 64 0.82 19.27 0.87
C LEU A 64 -0.36 18.28 0.78
N ALA A 65 -0.65 17.56 1.85
CA ALA A 65 -1.79 16.65 1.92
C ALA A 65 -3.11 17.40 1.69
N ARG A 66 -3.30 18.56 2.35
CA ARG A 66 -4.46 19.43 2.15
C ARG A 66 -4.59 19.92 0.71
N MET A 67 -3.48 20.30 0.08
CA MET A 67 -3.49 20.71 -1.32
C MET A 67 -3.91 19.53 -2.21
N MET A 68 -3.37 18.33 -2.01
CA MET A 68 -3.74 17.14 -2.78
C MET A 68 -5.21 16.78 -2.58
N GLU A 69 -5.69 16.81 -1.34
CA GLU A 69 -7.08 16.52 -1.01
C GLU A 69 -8.05 17.58 -1.57
N GLY A 70 -7.60 18.83 -1.73
CA GLY A 70 -8.39 19.93 -2.28
C GLY A 70 -8.61 19.87 -3.80
N TYR A 71 -7.78 19.12 -4.55
CA TYR A 71 -7.84 19.08 -6.01
C TYR A 71 -8.20 17.71 -6.57
N PRO A 72 -9.46 17.47 -6.99
CA PRO A 72 -9.90 16.20 -7.56
C PRO A 72 -9.06 15.71 -8.75
N VAL A 73 -8.59 16.65 -9.58
CA VAL A 73 -7.74 16.32 -10.73
C VAL A 73 -6.39 15.72 -10.27
N VAL A 74 -5.77 16.30 -9.23
CA VAL A 74 -4.53 15.76 -8.66
C VAL A 74 -4.77 14.35 -8.12
N ARG A 75 -5.88 14.16 -7.42
CA ARG A 75 -6.27 12.84 -6.91
C ARG A 75 -6.50 11.82 -8.03
N ALA A 76 -7.10 12.23 -9.16
CA ALA A 76 -7.30 11.33 -10.30
C ALA A 76 -5.98 10.77 -10.86
N PHE A 77 -4.90 11.55 -10.83
CA PHE A 77 -3.58 11.14 -11.29
C PHE A 77 -2.72 10.46 -10.22
N PHE A 78 -3.13 10.53 -8.95
CA PHE A 78 -2.38 9.96 -7.84
C PHE A 78 -2.04 8.47 -8.03
N PRO A 79 -2.91 7.58 -8.51
CA PRO A 79 -2.55 6.18 -8.73
C PRO A 79 -1.34 5.99 -9.65
N ILE A 80 -1.06 6.93 -10.54
CA ILE A 80 0.07 6.86 -11.48
C ILE A 80 1.37 7.32 -10.82
N ILE A 81 1.31 8.39 -10.00
CA ILE A 81 2.50 9.02 -9.41
C ILE A 81 2.71 8.66 -7.94
N GLY A 82 1.70 8.09 -7.29
CA GLY A 82 1.66 7.89 -5.83
C GLY A 82 2.80 7.04 -5.30
N TRP A 83 3.23 6.01 -6.06
CA TRP A 83 4.38 5.21 -5.66
C TRP A 83 5.69 6.02 -5.63
N ALA A 84 5.91 6.87 -6.61
CA ALA A 84 7.07 7.76 -6.61
C ALA A 84 7.02 8.74 -5.44
N LEU A 85 5.86 9.36 -5.19
CA LEU A 85 5.68 10.27 -4.05
C LEU A 85 5.92 9.56 -2.71
N TYR A 86 5.42 8.34 -2.55
CA TYR A 86 5.67 7.51 -1.38
C TYR A 86 7.17 7.25 -1.15
N LEU A 87 7.89 6.88 -2.19
CA LEU A 87 9.34 6.63 -2.09
C LEU A 87 10.15 7.89 -1.75
N TYR A 88 9.70 9.07 -2.20
CA TYR A 88 10.38 10.34 -1.95
C TYR A 88 9.98 11.06 -0.65
N GLY A 89 9.06 10.50 0.13
CA GLY A 89 8.87 11.02 1.48
C GLY A 89 7.45 11.28 1.94
N MET A 90 6.47 10.70 1.28
CA MET A 90 5.10 10.81 1.72
C MET A 90 4.57 9.43 2.18
N PRO A 91 3.95 9.33 3.36
CA PRO A 91 3.70 10.44 4.31
C PRO A 91 4.83 10.66 5.34
N ASP A 92 5.62 9.66 5.68
CA ASP A 92 6.39 9.66 6.92
C ASP A 92 7.92 9.70 6.74
N GLY A 93 8.44 9.67 5.52
CA GLY A 93 9.86 9.80 5.29
C GLY A 93 10.35 9.32 3.92
N CYS A 94 11.47 9.88 3.47
CA CYS A 94 12.12 9.50 2.22
C CYS A 94 12.78 8.12 2.37
N HIS A 95 12.52 7.23 1.40
CA HIS A 95 13.09 5.89 1.38
C HIS A 95 14.53 5.82 0.86
N PHE A 96 15.10 6.95 0.42
CA PHE A 96 16.46 7.02 -0.12
C PHE A 96 17.40 7.83 0.77
N ILE A 97 16.89 8.85 1.47
CA ILE A 97 17.67 9.75 2.30
C ILE A 97 17.06 9.81 3.70
N PRO A 98 17.73 9.25 4.73
CA PRO A 98 17.18 9.14 6.07
C PRO A 98 17.35 10.43 6.87
N PHE A 99 16.59 11.49 6.56
CA PHE A 99 16.62 12.74 7.28
C PHE A 99 16.07 12.57 8.71
N GLU A 100 16.81 13.06 9.71
CA GLU A 100 16.41 12.98 11.12
C GLU A 100 15.10 13.70 11.45
N SER A 101 14.77 14.74 10.68
CA SER A 101 13.51 15.48 10.83
C SER A 101 12.28 14.65 10.46
N GLN A 102 12.44 13.61 9.68
CA GLN A 102 11.35 12.76 9.23
C GLN A 102 11.02 11.71 10.28
N ARG A 103 9.73 11.46 10.48
CA ARG A 103 9.21 10.60 11.53
C ARG A 103 9.80 9.20 11.50
N MET A 104 9.76 8.52 10.35
CA MET A 104 10.27 7.16 10.20
C MET A 104 11.72 7.03 10.66
N TRP A 105 12.59 8.00 10.30
CA TRP A 105 14.01 7.97 10.64
C TRP A 105 14.33 8.48 12.04
N ARG A 106 13.41 9.23 12.63
CA ARG A 106 13.50 9.64 14.04
C ARG A 106 13.13 8.50 14.97
N GLU A 107 12.13 7.71 14.60
CA GLU A 107 11.66 6.57 15.38
C GLU A 107 12.52 5.31 15.20
N HIS A 108 13.26 5.20 14.07
CA HIS A 108 14.13 4.07 13.73
C HIS A 108 15.55 4.52 13.36
N PRO A 109 16.31 5.16 14.25
CA PRO A 109 17.64 5.67 13.96
C PRO A 109 18.65 4.57 13.58
N GLU A 110 18.47 3.35 14.09
CA GLU A 110 19.29 2.17 13.82
C GLU A 110 19.19 1.69 12.35
N GLU A 111 18.11 2.01 11.67
CA GLU A 111 17.89 1.60 10.27
C GLU A 111 18.47 2.58 9.25
N ARG A 112 18.91 3.77 9.67
CA ARG A 112 19.44 4.82 8.76
C ARG A 112 20.65 4.35 7.96
N GLY A 113 21.58 3.62 8.60
CA GLY A 113 22.77 3.08 7.93
C GLY A 113 22.39 2.10 6.80
N LYS A 114 21.43 1.24 7.05
CA LYS A 114 20.93 0.30 6.04
C LYS A 114 20.21 1.04 4.90
N CYS A 115 19.48 2.12 5.20
CA CYS A 115 18.86 3.00 4.21
C CYS A 115 19.90 3.54 3.22
N VAL A 116 20.98 4.13 3.74
CA VAL A 116 22.04 4.70 2.90
C VAL A 116 22.67 3.63 2.01
N ILE A 117 23.01 2.47 2.57
CA ILE A 117 23.58 1.35 1.79
C ILE A 117 22.61 0.91 0.69
N SER A 118 21.34 0.73 1.02
CA SER A 118 20.29 0.37 0.05
C SER A 118 20.15 1.39 -1.07
N ALA A 119 20.15 2.69 -0.73
CA ALA A 119 20.08 3.77 -1.71
C ALA A 119 21.29 3.78 -2.65
N LEU A 120 22.51 3.58 -2.11
CA LEU A 120 23.73 3.49 -2.91
C LEU A 120 23.68 2.31 -3.89
N VAL A 121 23.17 1.15 -3.47
CA VAL A 121 22.99 -0.01 -4.36
C VAL A 121 21.99 0.31 -5.48
N VAL A 122 20.88 0.97 -5.19
CA VAL A 122 19.89 1.38 -6.20
C VAL A 122 20.51 2.37 -7.20
N VAL A 123 21.30 3.36 -6.72
CA VAL A 123 22.01 4.31 -7.58
C VAL A 123 23.03 3.60 -8.46
N ALA A 124 23.84 2.71 -7.89
CA ALA A 124 24.83 1.94 -8.66
C ALA A 124 24.15 1.11 -9.75
N TYR A 125 23.01 0.48 -9.42
CA TYR A 125 22.24 -0.27 -10.39
C TYR A 125 21.64 0.61 -11.50
N ALA A 126 21.13 1.79 -11.16
CA ALA A 126 20.64 2.76 -12.15
C ALA A 126 21.76 3.19 -13.11
N LEU A 127 22.96 3.46 -12.58
CA LEU A 127 24.12 3.80 -13.39
C LEU A 127 24.55 2.65 -14.34
N LEU A 128 24.50 1.39 -13.86
CA LEU A 128 24.74 0.22 -14.70
C LEU A 128 23.70 0.09 -15.83
N ILE A 129 22.42 0.35 -15.56
CA ILE A 129 21.39 0.39 -16.61
C ILE A 129 21.71 1.46 -17.64
N PHE A 130 21.99 2.69 -17.20
CA PHE A 130 22.35 3.79 -18.11
C PHE A 130 23.59 3.46 -18.95
N HIS A 131 24.60 2.88 -18.34
CA HIS A 131 25.81 2.42 -19.04
C HIS A 131 25.49 1.34 -20.08
N PHE A 132 24.66 0.34 -19.74
CA PHE A 132 24.25 -0.72 -20.64
C PHE A 132 23.52 -0.19 -21.90
N PHE A 133 22.75 0.89 -21.76
CA PHE A 133 22.08 1.56 -22.86
C PHE A 133 22.91 2.71 -23.46
N ASN A 134 24.22 2.74 -23.29
CA ASN A 134 25.10 3.78 -23.77
C ASN A 134 24.62 5.22 -23.42
N TYR A 135 24.01 5.35 -22.24
CA TYR A 135 23.43 6.60 -21.72
C TYR A 135 22.29 7.19 -22.60
N ASP A 136 21.65 6.36 -23.43
CA ASP A 136 20.46 6.78 -24.16
C ASP A 136 19.26 6.85 -23.24
N VAL A 137 18.88 8.08 -22.88
CA VAL A 137 17.76 8.36 -21.95
C VAL A 137 16.43 7.86 -22.53
N LYS A 138 16.25 7.86 -23.85
CA LYS A 138 14.99 7.41 -24.48
C LYS A 138 14.84 5.90 -24.34
N GLU A 139 15.92 5.15 -24.60
CA GLU A 139 15.93 3.70 -24.41
C GLU A 139 15.68 3.32 -22.93
N VAL A 140 16.37 3.99 -22.00
CA VAL A 140 16.15 3.77 -20.57
C VAL A 140 14.72 4.10 -20.16
N ALA A 141 14.18 5.24 -20.60
CA ALA A 141 12.80 5.63 -20.31
C ALA A 141 11.79 4.63 -20.87
N TYR A 142 12.02 4.13 -22.08
CA TYR A 142 11.14 3.16 -22.70
C TYR A 142 11.18 1.80 -22.00
N TRP A 143 12.38 1.26 -21.76
CA TRP A 143 12.55 -0.11 -21.23
C TRP A 143 12.41 -0.21 -19.71
N TYR A 144 12.66 0.86 -18.97
CA TYR A 144 12.58 0.87 -17.51
C TYR A 144 11.56 1.86 -16.96
N GLY A 145 11.46 3.05 -17.52
CA GLY A 145 10.54 4.08 -17.04
C GLY A 145 9.07 3.67 -17.22
N GLY A 146 8.70 3.22 -18.41
CA GLY A 146 7.35 2.74 -18.70
C GLY A 146 6.92 1.59 -17.77
N PRO A 147 7.67 0.47 -17.71
CA PRO A 147 7.39 -0.61 -16.75
C PRO A 147 7.37 -0.17 -15.29
N ALA A 148 8.24 0.76 -14.88
CA ALA A 148 8.24 1.26 -13.50
C ALA A 148 6.96 2.03 -13.15
N ILE A 149 6.42 2.82 -14.08
CA ILE A 149 5.15 3.51 -13.90
C ILE A 149 4.00 2.49 -13.75
N VAL A 150 3.96 1.48 -14.61
CA VAL A 150 2.94 0.42 -14.55
C VAL A 150 3.04 -0.34 -13.24
N TYR A 151 4.24 -0.69 -12.81
CA TYR A 151 4.48 -1.35 -11.54
C TYR A 151 4.04 -0.48 -10.35
N GLY A 152 4.42 0.79 -10.34
CA GLY A 152 4.00 1.74 -9.31
C GLY A 152 2.49 1.91 -9.25
N TRP A 153 1.83 1.98 -10.42
CA TRP A 153 0.37 2.02 -10.50
C TRP A 153 -0.27 0.76 -9.86
N TRP A 154 0.26 -0.43 -10.17
CA TRP A 154 -0.24 -1.68 -9.58
C TRP A 154 -0.07 -1.70 -8.06
N LEU A 155 1.07 -1.27 -7.54
CA LEU A 155 1.29 -1.18 -6.09
C LEU A 155 0.27 -0.27 -5.43
N VAL A 156 0.05 0.93 -5.98
CA VAL A 156 -0.95 1.86 -5.45
C VAL A 156 -2.36 1.27 -5.60
N ALA A 157 -2.71 0.68 -6.74
CA ALA A 157 -4.03 0.13 -6.96
C ALA A 157 -4.37 -0.99 -5.97
N VAL A 158 -3.44 -1.94 -5.76
CA VAL A 158 -3.64 -3.04 -4.83
C VAL A 158 -3.69 -2.52 -3.39
N THR A 159 -2.70 -1.76 -2.95
CA THR A 159 -2.67 -1.30 -1.56
C THR A 159 -3.86 -0.38 -1.24
N TYR A 160 -4.16 0.58 -2.13
CA TYR A 160 -5.25 1.50 -1.91
C TYR A 160 -6.62 0.80 -1.85
N LEU A 161 -6.93 -0.05 -2.84
CA LEU A 161 -8.24 -0.69 -2.89
C LEU A 161 -8.49 -1.69 -1.74
N GLN A 162 -7.46 -2.38 -1.26
CA GLN A 162 -7.62 -3.29 -0.12
C GLN A 162 -7.80 -2.55 1.22
N HIS A 163 -7.33 -1.33 1.33
CA HIS A 163 -7.43 -0.54 2.56
C HIS A 163 -8.55 0.51 2.52
N HIS A 164 -8.93 1.00 1.33
CA HIS A 164 -10.01 1.99 1.20
C HIS A 164 -11.33 1.37 0.76
N ASN A 165 -12.30 1.48 1.63
CA ASN A 165 -13.70 1.17 1.37
C ASN A 165 -14.55 2.20 2.14
N PRO A 166 -15.74 2.60 1.64
CA PRO A 166 -16.61 3.55 2.35
C PRO A 166 -16.94 3.17 3.80
N GLU A 167 -16.86 1.88 4.13
CA GLU A 167 -17.16 1.37 5.46
C GLU A 167 -15.91 1.09 6.31
N THR A 168 -14.70 1.41 5.82
CA THR A 168 -13.45 1.15 6.54
C THR A 168 -13.35 2.07 7.76
N LEU A 169 -13.13 1.47 8.92
CA LEU A 169 -12.89 2.19 10.17
C LEU A 169 -11.40 2.39 10.40
N VAL A 170 -11.06 3.51 11.00
CA VAL A 170 -9.72 3.78 11.52
C VAL A 170 -9.78 3.99 13.03
N TYR A 171 -8.69 3.69 13.70
CA TYR A 171 -8.66 3.58 15.15
C TYR A 171 -7.56 4.47 15.75
N THR A 172 -7.82 4.99 16.94
CA THR A 172 -6.84 5.66 17.79
C THR A 172 -6.14 4.64 18.73
N ASP A 173 -5.17 5.09 19.50
CA ASP A 173 -4.46 4.24 20.48
C ASP A 173 -5.40 3.50 21.44
N GLU A 174 -6.52 4.11 21.82
CA GLU A 174 -7.46 3.55 22.81
C GLU A 174 -8.25 2.36 22.27
N ASP A 175 -8.64 2.44 20.99
CA ASP A 175 -9.55 1.47 20.36
C ASP A 175 -8.83 0.48 19.44
N TRP A 176 -7.59 0.77 19.05
CA TRP A 176 -6.87 -0.04 18.08
C TRP A 176 -6.53 -1.43 18.64
N LYS A 177 -6.89 -2.45 17.88
CA LYS A 177 -6.51 -3.84 18.16
C LYS A 177 -6.12 -4.50 16.84
N PHE A 178 -4.98 -5.17 16.82
CA PHE A 178 -4.40 -5.79 15.63
C PHE A 178 -5.40 -6.62 14.81
N VAL A 179 -6.12 -7.55 15.46
CA VAL A 179 -7.07 -8.43 14.75
C VAL A 179 -8.27 -7.65 14.22
N VAL A 180 -8.78 -6.68 14.99
CA VAL A 180 -9.92 -5.85 14.57
C VAL A 180 -9.54 -5.03 13.34
N ALA A 181 -8.39 -4.38 13.40
CA ALA A 181 -7.87 -3.58 12.29
C ALA A 181 -7.59 -4.43 11.03
N ALA A 182 -7.11 -5.69 11.19
CA ALA A 182 -6.91 -6.59 10.07
C ALA A 182 -8.21 -6.94 9.33
N PHE A 183 -9.35 -7.00 10.01
CA PHE A 183 -10.65 -7.21 9.37
C PHE A 183 -11.25 -5.95 8.73
N GLU A 184 -10.60 -4.80 8.88
CA GLU A 184 -10.97 -3.61 8.11
C GLU A 184 -10.46 -3.68 6.67
N THR A 185 -9.45 -4.52 6.39
CA THR A 185 -9.01 -4.77 5.01
C THR A 185 -10.10 -5.51 4.21
N VAL A 186 -10.10 -5.28 2.90
CA VAL A 186 -11.08 -5.85 1.98
C VAL A 186 -10.39 -6.77 1.00
N ASP A 187 -10.74 -8.04 1.01
CA ASP A 187 -10.32 -8.95 -0.07
C ASP A 187 -11.07 -8.60 -1.35
N ARG A 188 -10.34 -8.36 -2.43
CA ARG A 188 -10.91 -7.99 -3.72
C ARG A 188 -10.49 -8.96 -4.81
N THR A 189 -11.46 -9.65 -5.38
CA THR A 189 -11.21 -10.49 -6.56
C THR A 189 -11.27 -9.62 -7.81
N PHE A 190 -10.13 -9.45 -8.48
CA PHE A 190 -10.04 -8.72 -9.75
C PHE A 190 -10.47 -9.59 -10.93
N GLY A 191 -10.27 -10.90 -10.84
CA GLY A 191 -10.62 -11.85 -11.87
C GLY A 191 -9.59 -11.89 -13.01
N PHE A 192 -9.98 -12.48 -14.13
CA PHE A 192 -9.14 -12.58 -15.36
C PHE A 192 -7.76 -13.24 -15.13
N GLY A 193 -7.59 -14.02 -14.08
CA GLY A 193 -6.30 -14.60 -13.68
C GLY A 193 -5.35 -13.65 -12.97
N LEU A 194 -5.74 -12.39 -12.76
CA LEU A 194 -4.90 -11.38 -12.13
C LEU A 194 -4.62 -11.71 -10.66
N ASP A 195 -5.59 -12.26 -9.94
CA ASP A 195 -5.40 -12.64 -8.55
C ASP A 195 -4.28 -13.67 -8.39
N TRP A 196 -4.22 -14.64 -9.29
CA TRP A 196 -3.12 -15.61 -9.34
C TRP A 196 -1.78 -14.95 -9.71
N LEU A 197 -1.76 -14.04 -10.71
CA LEU A 197 -0.55 -13.30 -11.11
C LEU A 197 0.00 -12.43 -9.98
N HIS A 198 -0.86 -11.90 -9.13
CA HIS A 198 -0.49 -11.12 -7.95
C HIS A 198 -0.32 -11.99 -6.69
N HIS A 199 -0.12 -13.30 -6.85
CA HIS A 199 0.11 -14.22 -5.74
C HIS A 199 -0.98 -14.18 -4.66
N HIS A 200 -2.23 -13.94 -5.07
CA HIS A 200 -3.40 -13.85 -4.19
C HIS A 200 -3.32 -12.74 -3.13
N ILE A 201 -2.49 -11.71 -3.35
CA ILE A 201 -2.46 -10.54 -2.46
C ILE A 201 -3.73 -9.70 -2.60
N THR A 202 -4.46 -9.83 -3.70
CA THR A 202 -5.70 -9.11 -3.98
C THR A 202 -6.89 -9.73 -3.25
N ASP A 203 -7.07 -11.05 -3.33
CA ASP A 203 -8.19 -11.81 -2.79
C ASP A 203 -7.86 -12.62 -1.51
N GLY A 204 -6.68 -12.37 -0.93
CA GLY A 204 -6.21 -12.93 0.32
C GLY A 204 -5.53 -11.91 1.23
N HIS A 205 -5.89 -10.63 1.12
CA HIS A 205 -5.24 -9.53 1.81
C HIS A 205 -5.50 -9.54 3.32
N VAL A 206 -6.70 -9.93 3.74
CA VAL A 206 -7.04 -10.15 5.16
C VAL A 206 -6.12 -11.21 5.77
N ALA A 207 -5.92 -12.33 5.08
CA ALA A 207 -5.02 -13.38 5.54
C ALA A 207 -3.57 -12.90 5.55
N HIS A 208 -3.16 -12.09 4.57
CA HIS A 208 -1.86 -11.46 4.52
C HIS A 208 -1.59 -10.56 5.73
N HIS A 209 -2.55 -9.73 6.13
CA HIS A 209 -2.43 -8.89 7.32
C HIS A 209 -2.41 -9.69 8.63
N LEU A 210 -3.30 -10.67 8.79
CA LEU A 210 -3.38 -11.48 9.99
C LEU A 210 -2.12 -12.32 10.23
N PHE A 211 -1.48 -12.80 9.15
CA PHE A 211 -0.36 -13.74 9.22
C PHE A 211 0.90 -13.21 8.55
N PHE A 212 1.09 -11.90 8.51
CA PHE A 212 2.28 -11.28 7.91
C PHE A 212 3.57 -11.96 8.38
N THR A 213 4.45 -12.30 7.41
CA THR A 213 5.69 -13.05 7.61
C THR A 213 5.55 -14.47 8.17
N LYS A 214 4.35 -14.94 8.51
CA LYS A 214 4.14 -16.27 9.12
C LYS A 214 3.75 -17.33 8.10
N ILE A 215 3.09 -16.93 7.01
CA ILE A 215 2.70 -17.85 5.95
C ILE A 215 3.22 -17.35 4.60
N PRO A 216 3.71 -18.25 3.73
CA PRO A 216 4.10 -17.89 2.38
C PRO A 216 2.85 -17.60 1.50
N HIS A 217 3.02 -16.77 0.47
CA HIS A 217 1.92 -16.29 -0.38
C HIS A 217 1.09 -17.43 -1.00
N TYR A 218 1.70 -18.54 -1.38
CA TYR A 218 0.99 -19.68 -1.96
C TYR A 218 0.03 -20.38 -0.99
N ASN A 219 0.09 -20.08 0.29
CA ASN A 219 -0.86 -20.54 1.30
C ASN A 219 -1.99 -19.51 1.59
N LEU A 220 -1.94 -18.31 1.03
CA LEU A 220 -3.00 -17.30 1.23
C LEU A 220 -4.39 -17.82 0.88
N PRO A 221 -4.62 -18.51 -0.26
CA PRO A 221 -5.95 -19.04 -0.58
C PRO A 221 -6.49 -20.02 0.47
N LYS A 222 -5.63 -20.90 0.99
CA LYS A 222 -6.01 -21.85 2.04
C LYS A 222 -6.34 -21.15 3.36
N ALA A 223 -5.50 -20.17 3.75
CA ALA A 223 -5.72 -19.39 4.96
C ALA A 223 -7.02 -18.58 4.86
N THR A 224 -7.27 -17.94 3.73
CA THR A 224 -8.50 -17.20 3.44
C THR A 224 -9.75 -18.06 3.62
N VAL A 225 -9.75 -19.26 3.04
CA VAL A 225 -10.87 -20.21 3.20
C VAL A 225 -11.04 -20.60 4.67
N ALA A 226 -9.97 -20.92 5.37
CA ALA A 226 -10.02 -21.31 6.78
C ALA A 226 -10.55 -20.18 7.69
N ILE A 227 -10.11 -18.93 7.45
CA ILE A 227 -10.60 -17.74 8.19
C ILE A 227 -12.12 -17.60 7.98
N ARG A 228 -12.58 -17.63 6.73
CA ARG A 228 -14.00 -17.48 6.40
C ARG A 228 -14.85 -18.56 7.08
N GLN A 229 -14.45 -19.82 6.96
CA GLN A 229 -15.14 -20.94 7.60
C GLN A 229 -15.19 -20.79 9.12
N HIS A 230 -14.08 -20.35 9.74
CA HIS A 230 -14.03 -20.12 11.18
C HIS A 230 -14.98 -19.01 11.61
N LEU A 231 -15.00 -17.89 10.89
CA LEU A 231 -15.92 -16.78 11.18
C LEU A 231 -17.37 -17.17 10.99
N GLU A 232 -17.72 -17.86 9.90
CA GLU A 232 -19.08 -18.34 9.64
C GLU A 232 -19.58 -19.28 10.73
N LYS A 233 -18.73 -20.25 11.14
CA LYS A 233 -19.06 -21.20 12.21
C LYS A 233 -19.37 -20.51 13.55
N ASN A 234 -18.76 -19.35 13.80
CA ASN A 234 -18.93 -18.59 15.03
C ASN A 234 -19.95 -17.44 14.90
N GLY A 235 -20.68 -17.35 13.80
CA GLY A 235 -21.67 -16.27 13.57
C GLY A 235 -21.05 -14.90 13.30
N LEU A 236 -19.74 -14.85 12.97
CA LEU A 236 -18.96 -13.64 12.74
C LEU A 236 -18.67 -13.39 11.25
N GLY A 237 -19.32 -14.10 10.35
CA GLY A 237 -19.08 -14.01 8.90
C GLY A 237 -19.17 -12.60 8.32
N LYS A 238 -20.00 -11.73 8.92
CA LYS A 238 -20.16 -10.31 8.52
C LYS A 238 -18.89 -9.47 8.73
N LEU A 239 -17.94 -9.90 9.56
CA LEU A 239 -16.68 -9.20 9.76
C LEU A 239 -15.74 -9.34 8.56
N TYR A 240 -15.92 -10.39 7.76
CA TYR A 240 -15.08 -10.62 6.60
C TYR A 240 -15.60 -9.86 5.39
N LYS A 241 -14.80 -8.91 4.91
CA LYS A 241 -15.14 -8.05 3.78
C LYS A 241 -14.54 -8.63 2.49
N HIS A 242 -15.39 -9.01 1.54
CA HIS A 242 -14.98 -9.47 0.23
C HIS A 242 -15.80 -8.80 -0.87
N GLN A 243 -15.15 -8.37 -1.94
CA GLN A 243 -15.80 -7.73 -3.08
C GLN A 243 -15.24 -8.25 -4.41
N MET A 244 -16.13 -8.56 -5.36
CA MET A 244 -15.76 -8.73 -6.75
C MET A 244 -15.51 -7.35 -7.37
N THR A 245 -14.29 -7.09 -7.85
CA THR A 245 -13.85 -5.76 -8.30
C THR A 245 -13.21 -5.88 -9.69
N ARG A 246 -13.96 -6.36 -10.68
CA ARG A 246 -13.48 -6.49 -12.07
C ARG A 246 -13.22 -5.14 -12.75
N ASP A 247 -13.81 -4.09 -12.23
CA ASP A 247 -13.68 -2.70 -12.64
C ASP A 247 -12.56 -1.96 -11.88
N PHE A 248 -11.57 -2.69 -11.34
CA PHE A 248 -10.54 -2.17 -10.44
C PHE A 248 -9.79 -0.95 -11.01
N VAL A 249 -9.53 -0.90 -12.32
CA VAL A 249 -8.89 0.25 -12.97
C VAL A 249 -9.75 1.50 -12.82
N TYR A 250 -11.03 1.42 -13.13
CA TYR A 250 -11.95 2.54 -12.92
C TYR A 250 -12.11 2.86 -11.43
N ARG A 251 -12.24 1.84 -10.61
CA ARG A 251 -12.53 1.98 -9.18
C ARG A 251 -11.40 2.65 -8.40
N VAL A 252 -10.13 2.33 -8.68
CA VAL A 252 -9.00 2.98 -8.00
C VAL A 252 -8.98 4.49 -8.27
N HIS A 253 -9.20 4.91 -9.51
CA HIS A 253 -9.24 6.32 -9.86
C HIS A 253 -10.51 7.01 -9.31
N SER A 254 -11.66 6.37 -9.43
CA SER A 254 -12.94 6.89 -8.91
C SER A 254 -12.89 7.06 -7.39
N TYR A 255 -12.41 6.05 -6.65
CA TYR A 255 -12.28 6.12 -5.20
C TYR A 255 -11.27 7.19 -4.78
N MET A 256 -10.15 7.30 -5.50
CA MET A 256 -9.16 8.32 -5.21
C MET A 256 -9.73 9.73 -5.42
N VAL A 257 -10.52 9.96 -6.48
CA VAL A 257 -11.22 11.23 -6.69
C VAL A 257 -12.26 11.51 -5.63
N GLN A 258 -13.04 10.50 -5.29
CA GLN A 258 -14.18 10.65 -4.37
C GLN A 258 -13.72 10.76 -2.91
N PHE A 259 -12.74 9.97 -2.54
CA PHE A 259 -12.38 9.76 -1.15
C PHE A 259 -10.97 10.24 -0.80
N GLY A 260 -10.00 10.17 -1.72
CA GLY A 260 -8.61 10.47 -1.42
C GLY A 260 -8.08 9.58 -0.30
N PHE A 261 -7.40 10.19 0.65
CA PHE A 261 -6.94 9.54 1.88
C PHE A 261 -7.72 10.00 3.12
N LYS A 262 -8.86 10.65 2.92
CA LYS A 262 -9.74 11.00 4.03
C LYS A 262 -10.36 9.74 4.61
N SER A 263 -10.34 9.66 5.92
CA SER A 263 -11.14 8.68 6.64
C SER A 263 -12.62 9.02 6.49
N HIS A 264 -13.37 8.18 5.80
CA HIS A 264 -14.83 8.34 5.69
C HIS A 264 -15.55 8.07 6.99
N ALA A 265 -14.96 7.17 7.77
CA ALA A 265 -15.36 6.90 9.12
C ALA A 265 -14.22 7.37 10.04
N ALA A 266 -14.06 8.68 10.18
CA ALA A 266 -13.33 9.24 11.31
C ALA A 266 -14.06 8.93 12.64
N LYS A 267 -14.89 7.88 12.63
CA LYS A 267 -15.59 7.37 13.78
C LYS A 267 -14.72 6.28 14.38
N THR A 268 -14.06 6.62 15.46
CA THR A 268 -13.48 5.64 16.36
C THR A 268 -14.59 4.71 16.91
N LEU A 269 -14.24 3.57 17.46
CA LEU A 269 -15.24 2.73 18.15
C LEU A 269 -15.94 3.52 19.26
N SER A 270 -15.24 4.46 19.91
CA SER A 270 -15.81 5.39 20.87
C SER A 270 -16.87 6.31 20.25
N ASP A 271 -16.63 6.86 19.06
CA ASP A 271 -17.61 7.70 18.36
C ASP A 271 -18.86 6.90 17.98
N ILE A 272 -18.68 5.69 17.49
CA ILE A 272 -19.78 4.76 17.16
C ILE A 272 -20.57 4.40 18.42
N ALA A 273 -19.89 4.14 19.52
CA ALA A 273 -20.52 3.85 20.81
C ALA A 273 -21.29 5.08 21.33
N ALA A 274 -20.72 6.28 21.22
CA ALA A 274 -21.37 7.52 21.59
C ALA A 274 -22.63 7.79 20.74
N GLU A 275 -22.55 7.61 19.43
CA GLU A 275 -23.70 7.75 18.54
C GLU A 275 -24.81 6.72 18.83
N ARG A 276 -24.43 5.44 19.07
CA ARG A 276 -25.36 4.39 19.46
C ARG A 276 -26.07 4.69 20.80
N ASN A 277 -25.35 5.30 21.73
CA ASN A 277 -25.93 5.70 23.01
C ASN A 277 -26.85 6.93 22.87
N ARG A 278 -26.56 7.87 21.95
CA ARG A 278 -27.47 8.97 21.62
C ARG A 278 -28.78 8.48 21.01
N VAL A 279 -28.69 7.61 20.00
CA VAL A 279 -29.87 7.02 19.33
C VAL A 279 -30.73 6.18 20.30
N LYS A 280 -30.16 5.65 21.38
CA LYS A 280 -30.93 4.92 22.38
C LYS A 280 -31.57 5.85 23.43
N ALA A 281 -31.10 7.09 23.53
CA ALA A 281 -31.61 8.09 24.48
C ALA A 281 -32.71 8.98 23.87
N GLU A 282 -32.87 8.96 22.54
CA GLU A 282 -33.98 9.52 21.79
C GLU A 282 -35.12 8.51 21.64
#